data_9bc224508e8fd04639949aafb39a431a
#
_entry.id   9bc224508e8fd04639949aafb39a431a
#
_cell.length_a   1.000
_cell.length_b   1.000
_cell.length_c   1.000
_cell.angle_alpha   90.00
_cell.angle_beta   90.00
_cell.angle_gamma   90.00
#
_symmetry.space_group_name_H-M   'P 1'
#
loop_
_entity.id
_entity.type
_entity.pdbx_description
1 polymer ?
#
loop_
_entity_poly.entity_id
_entity_poly.type
_entity_poly.pdbx_seq_one_letter_code
_entity_poly.pdbx_strand_id
1 'polypeptide(L)'
;AGLLPPITRRNILPKHEDDSYEFHVRIYTKGHRLFPNLFRSFRISMCQYAVNYPTLTAKLLYETFLAHVDAPTVRVWDPSAGWAGRLLGALAYSPRTKQDQRLEYYGTDPNPAFYKNGTSVYRVIADYYNKIRGGASLFGETNTGTVYQLGSEDFPETPAYQQYVGKGDMVFSSPPYFNREAYSEDANQSYKKFTSYDLWRDQFLRVTLQHTFD
;
A
#
# COMPACT_ATOMS: atom_id res chain seq x y z
N ALA A 1 11.55 -38.11 11.57
CA ALA A 1 11.37 -36.92 10.75
C ALA A 1 12.70 -36.59 10.13
N GLY A 2 12.86 -36.94 8.81
CA GLY A 2 14.11 -36.72 8.09
C GLY A 2 14.41 -35.23 7.98
N LEU A 3 15.62 -34.86 8.31
CA LEU A 3 16.19 -33.56 8.00
C LEU A 3 16.15 -33.39 6.47
N LEU A 4 15.46 -32.35 6.01
CA LEU A 4 15.55 -31.98 4.61
C LEU A 4 17.02 -31.69 4.29
N PRO A 5 17.57 -32.22 3.20
CA PRO A 5 18.94 -31.92 2.79
C PRO A 5 19.09 -30.40 2.59
N PRO A 6 20.29 -29.84 2.80
CA PRO A 6 20.52 -28.44 2.53
C PRO A 6 20.13 -28.13 1.09
N ILE A 7 19.22 -27.18 0.92
CA ILE A 7 18.78 -26.72 -0.40
C ILE A 7 19.96 -26.00 -1.04
N THR A 8 20.55 -26.60 -2.03
CA THR A 8 21.61 -26.00 -2.86
C THR A 8 21.01 -25.57 -4.20
N ARG A 9 21.68 -24.65 -4.90
CA ARG A 9 21.28 -24.25 -6.27
C ARG A 9 21.00 -25.46 -7.19
N ARG A 10 21.80 -26.52 -7.04
CA ARG A 10 21.62 -27.76 -7.84
C ARG A 10 20.26 -28.41 -7.63
N ASN A 11 19.64 -28.18 -6.49
CA ASN A 11 18.37 -28.82 -6.13
C ASN A 11 17.15 -27.95 -6.50
N ILE A 12 17.35 -26.66 -6.82
CA ILE A 12 16.24 -25.71 -7.03
C ILE A 12 16.20 -25.18 -8.45
N LEU A 13 17.33 -25.00 -9.09
CA LEU A 13 17.41 -24.39 -10.42
C LEU A 13 18.02 -25.36 -11.43
N PRO A 14 17.48 -25.44 -12.65
CA PRO A 14 18.13 -26.14 -13.73
C PRO A 14 19.53 -25.53 -13.94
N LYS A 15 20.51 -26.39 -14.21
CA LYS A 15 21.87 -25.99 -14.51
C LYS A 15 21.81 -25.08 -15.75
N HIS A 16 22.13 -23.80 -15.57
CA HIS A 16 22.41 -22.95 -16.72
C HIS A 16 23.77 -23.38 -17.30
N GLU A 17 23.87 -23.44 -18.62
CA GLU A 17 25.12 -23.74 -19.33
C GLU A 17 26.22 -22.72 -19.09
N ASP A 18 25.86 -21.57 -18.56
CA ASP A 18 26.73 -20.47 -18.17
C ASP A 18 26.95 -20.50 -16.64
N ASP A 19 28.07 -21.01 -16.20
CA ASP A 19 28.46 -21.13 -14.79
C ASP A 19 28.76 -19.77 -14.09
N SER A 20 28.47 -18.65 -14.71
CA SER A 20 28.87 -17.31 -14.25
C SER A 20 28.14 -16.78 -13.01
N TYR A 21 27.06 -17.44 -12.54
CA TYR A 21 26.32 -17.02 -11.35
C TYR A 21 26.06 -18.18 -10.38
N GLU A 22 27.00 -18.46 -9.50
CA GLU A 22 26.75 -19.31 -8.34
C GLU A 22 26.10 -18.53 -7.19
N PHE A 23 24.76 -18.62 -7.11
CA PHE A 23 24.03 -18.18 -5.91
C PHE A 23 24.03 -19.28 -4.86
N HIS A 24 24.85 -19.15 -3.83
CA HIS A 24 24.78 -20.02 -2.66
C HIS A 24 23.72 -19.53 -1.68
N VAL A 25 22.52 -20.07 -1.72
CA VAL A 25 21.53 -19.91 -0.66
C VAL A 25 21.88 -20.86 0.48
N ARG A 26 22.55 -20.37 1.51
CA ARG A 26 22.75 -21.14 2.73
C ARG A 26 21.52 -20.99 3.63
N ILE A 27 20.78 -22.09 3.74
CA ILE A 27 19.67 -22.20 4.66
C ILE A 27 20.21 -22.72 5.98
N TYR A 28 20.24 -21.85 6.99
CA TYR A 28 20.63 -22.27 8.34
C TYR A 28 19.37 -22.72 9.09
N THR A 29 19.30 -23.99 9.41
CA THR A 29 18.37 -24.51 10.40
C THR A 29 19.10 -24.62 11.73
N LYS A 30 18.67 -23.88 12.75
CA LYS A 30 19.12 -24.07 14.12
C LYS A 30 18.02 -24.80 14.89
N GLY A 31 18.23 -26.10 15.11
CA GLY A 31 17.17 -26.95 15.60
C GLY A 31 16.07 -27.11 14.55
N HIS A 32 14.96 -27.68 14.87
CA HIS A 32 13.87 -27.98 13.93
C HIS A 32 13.01 -26.76 13.50
N ARG A 33 13.57 -25.56 13.53
CA ARG A 33 12.84 -24.31 13.18
C ARG A 33 13.39 -23.71 11.91
N LEU A 34 12.48 -23.43 10.98
CA LEU A 34 12.78 -22.59 9.81
C LEU A 34 13.03 -21.15 10.27
N PHE A 35 14.19 -20.60 9.91
CA PHE A 35 14.45 -19.19 10.21
C PHE A 35 13.59 -18.27 9.37
N PRO A 36 13.02 -17.18 9.93
CA PRO A 36 12.27 -16.19 9.17
C PRO A 36 13.04 -15.65 7.95
N ASN A 37 14.35 -15.54 8.05
CA ASN A 37 15.22 -15.10 6.95
C ASN A 37 15.22 -16.06 5.74
N LEU A 38 14.88 -17.33 5.91
CA LEU A 38 14.73 -18.26 4.81
C LEU A 38 13.63 -17.82 3.86
N PHE A 39 12.45 -17.52 4.39
CA PHE A 39 11.33 -17.03 3.59
C PHE A 39 11.64 -15.69 2.92
N ARG A 40 12.38 -14.82 3.60
CA ARG A 40 12.85 -13.57 3.03
C ARG A 40 13.82 -13.80 1.88
N SER A 41 14.81 -14.65 2.03
CA SER A 41 15.78 -14.97 0.99
C SER A 41 15.14 -15.67 -0.19
N PHE A 42 14.22 -16.60 0.06
CA PHE A 42 13.45 -17.30 -0.98
C PHE A 42 12.61 -16.32 -1.80
N ARG A 43 11.94 -15.41 -1.12
CA ARG A 43 11.13 -14.36 -1.73
C ARG A 43 11.96 -13.40 -2.59
N ILE A 44 13.11 -12.96 -2.11
CA ILE A 44 14.00 -12.03 -2.83
C ILE A 44 14.61 -12.73 -4.06
N SER A 45 14.95 -14.01 -3.95
CA SER A 45 15.66 -14.74 -5.00
C SER A 45 14.75 -15.30 -6.09
N MET A 46 13.49 -15.58 -5.79
CA MET A 46 12.61 -16.31 -6.71
C MET A 46 11.41 -15.53 -7.23
N CYS A 47 10.94 -14.53 -6.49
CA CYS A 47 9.77 -13.76 -6.90
C CYS A 47 9.82 -12.37 -6.26
N GLN A 48 9.97 -11.35 -7.05
CA GLN A 48 9.68 -9.98 -6.62
C GLN A 48 8.17 -9.77 -6.61
N TYR A 49 7.52 -10.25 -5.55
CA TYR A 49 6.12 -9.89 -5.34
C TYR A 49 6.03 -8.46 -4.81
N ALA A 50 5.03 -7.75 -5.29
CA ALA A 50 4.61 -6.50 -4.67
C ALA A 50 4.36 -6.74 -3.16
N VAL A 51 4.83 -5.84 -2.33
CA VAL A 51 4.73 -5.94 -0.87
C VAL A 51 3.80 -4.87 -0.39
N ASN A 52 2.89 -5.24 0.51
CA ASN A 52 2.07 -4.24 1.18
C ASN A 52 2.98 -3.25 1.94
N TYR A 53 2.62 -1.97 1.91
CA TYR A 53 3.34 -0.96 2.66
C TYR A 53 3.25 -1.25 4.17
N PRO A 54 4.36 -1.19 4.94
CA PRO A 54 4.33 -1.51 6.36
C PRO A 54 3.44 -0.54 7.14
N THR A 55 2.39 -1.05 7.76
CA THR A 55 1.37 -0.28 8.49
C THR A 55 1.95 0.60 9.60
N LEU A 56 2.88 0.03 10.40
CA LEU A 56 3.52 0.78 11.49
C LEU A 56 4.40 1.92 10.97
N THR A 57 5.06 1.73 9.83
CA THR A 57 5.84 2.79 9.18
C THR A 57 4.92 3.90 8.70
N ALA A 58 3.78 3.56 8.07
CA ALA A 58 2.80 4.55 7.65
C ALA A 58 2.28 5.37 8.84
N LYS A 59 1.88 4.70 9.93
CA LYS A 59 1.44 5.36 11.17
C LYS A 59 2.50 6.35 11.68
N LEU A 60 3.75 5.90 11.79
CA LEU A 60 4.85 6.74 12.29
C LEU A 60 5.07 7.97 11.40
N LEU A 61 5.02 7.80 10.07
CA LEU A 61 5.17 8.92 9.14
C LEU A 61 4.02 9.93 9.29
N TYR A 62 2.78 9.48 9.40
CA TYR A 62 1.66 10.38 9.67
C TYR A 62 1.84 11.14 10.97
N GLU A 63 2.18 10.46 12.08
CA GLU A 63 2.41 11.09 13.38
C GLU A 63 3.58 12.08 13.36
N THR A 64 4.61 11.82 12.56
CA THR A 64 5.78 12.69 12.45
C THR A 64 5.49 13.93 11.60
N PHE A 65 4.95 13.72 10.40
CA PHE A 65 4.79 14.79 9.43
C PHE A 65 3.56 15.67 9.66
N LEU A 66 2.52 15.13 10.32
CA LEU A 66 1.32 15.91 10.68
C LEU A 66 1.39 16.56 12.07
N ALA A 67 2.46 16.32 12.82
CA ALA A 67 2.63 16.88 14.17
C ALA A 67 2.54 18.41 14.24
N HIS A 68 2.94 19.11 13.17
CA HIS A 68 2.94 20.56 13.09
C HIS A 68 1.60 21.16 12.65
N VAL A 69 0.69 20.34 12.09
CA VAL A 69 -0.61 20.82 11.61
C VAL A 69 -1.53 21.06 12.80
N ASP A 70 -1.97 22.30 12.98
CA ASP A 70 -2.84 22.69 14.08
C ASP A 70 -4.32 22.71 13.64
N ALA A 71 -4.86 21.52 13.45
CA ALA A 71 -6.25 21.32 13.06
C ALA A 71 -6.83 20.12 13.83
N PRO A 72 -8.14 20.10 14.15
CA PRO A 72 -8.78 18.96 14.82
C PRO A 72 -8.85 17.73 13.93
N THR A 73 -8.87 17.91 12.61
CA THR A 73 -8.84 16.84 11.61
C THR A 73 -7.76 17.13 10.59
N VAL A 74 -6.85 16.20 10.40
CA VAL A 74 -5.82 16.23 9.36
C VAL A 74 -6.19 15.28 8.24
N ARG A 75 -5.89 15.65 7.00
CA ARG A 75 -6.29 14.91 5.80
C ARG A 75 -5.11 14.39 5.03
N VAL A 76 -5.16 13.11 4.68
CA VAL A 76 -4.13 12.43 3.90
C VAL A 76 -4.70 11.92 2.59
N TRP A 77 -4.12 12.36 1.48
CA TRP A 77 -4.40 11.87 0.15
C TRP A 77 -3.45 10.75 -0.26
N ASP A 78 -4.00 9.63 -0.72
CA ASP A 78 -3.25 8.48 -1.26
C ASP A 78 -3.74 8.09 -2.65
N PRO A 79 -3.14 8.62 -3.72
CA PRO A 79 -3.54 8.34 -5.10
C PRO A 79 -3.37 6.89 -5.55
N SER A 80 -2.79 6.00 -4.74
CA SER A 80 -2.59 4.58 -5.08
C SER A 80 -2.65 3.73 -3.83
N ALA A 81 -3.86 3.57 -3.26
CA ALA A 81 -4.08 2.96 -1.94
C ALA A 81 -3.53 1.54 -1.78
N GLY A 82 -3.49 0.75 -2.87
CA GLY A 82 -2.91 -0.58 -2.88
C GLY A 82 -3.58 -1.54 -1.90
N TRP A 83 -2.80 -2.30 -1.15
CA TRP A 83 -3.31 -3.35 -0.26
C TRP A 83 -3.64 -2.86 1.17
N ALA A 84 -4.07 -1.62 1.31
CA ALA A 84 -4.53 -1.00 2.55
C ALA A 84 -3.49 -0.84 3.68
N GLY A 85 -2.20 -1.04 3.44
CA GLY A 85 -1.19 -0.86 4.49
C GLY A 85 -1.13 0.57 5.01
N ARG A 86 -1.22 1.56 4.12
CA ARG A 86 -1.24 2.99 4.47
C ARG A 86 -2.58 3.39 5.09
N LEU A 87 -3.70 2.87 4.59
CA LEU A 87 -5.01 3.04 5.22
C LEU A 87 -5.01 2.55 6.67
N LEU A 88 -4.51 1.34 6.92
CA LEU A 88 -4.43 0.81 8.29
C LEU A 88 -3.54 1.69 9.20
N GLY A 89 -2.45 2.24 8.65
CA GLY A 89 -1.61 3.22 9.36
C GLY A 89 -2.38 4.47 9.74
N ALA A 90 -3.22 4.97 8.84
CA ALA A 90 -4.08 6.13 9.05
C ALA A 90 -5.17 5.84 10.11
N LEU A 91 -5.83 4.70 10.04
CA LEU A 91 -6.81 4.29 11.06
C LEU A 91 -6.17 4.15 12.45
N ALA A 92 -4.89 3.77 12.50
CA ALA A 92 -4.12 3.64 13.72
C ALA A 92 -3.49 4.96 14.21
N TYR A 93 -3.70 6.07 13.51
CA TYR A 93 -3.16 7.39 13.89
C TYR A 93 -3.57 7.76 15.31
N SER A 94 -2.60 8.15 16.14
CA SER A 94 -2.80 8.51 17.54
C SER A 94 -1.62 9.35 18.04
N PRO A 95 -1.54 10.62 17.67
CA PRO A 95 -0.40 11.47 18.01
C PRO A 95 -0.34 11.74 19.52
N ARG A 96 0.86 11.66 20.10
CA ARG A 96 1.05 11.83 21.56
C ARG A 96 0.76 13.24 22.04
N THR A 97 0.99 14.22 21.19
CA THR A 97 0.90 15.65 21.54
C THR A 97 -0.48 16.26 21.27
N LYS A 98 -1.31 15.59 20.47
CA LYS A 98 -2.62 16.07 20.04
C LYS A 98 -3.61 14.91 20.07
N GLN A 99 -3.96 14.45 21.28
CA GLN A 99 -4.74 13.22 21.49
C GLN A 99 -6.15 13.26 20.86
N ASP A 100 -6.72 14.44 20.68
CA ASP A 100 -8.04 14.63 20.06
C ASP A 100 -7.97 14.87 18.55
N GLN A 101 -6.75 14.98 17.99
CA GLN A 101 -6.58 15.13 16.54
C GLN A 101 -6.89 13.82 15.82
N ARG A 102 -7.66 13.90 14.75
CA ARG A 102 -8.08 12.77 13.92
C ARG A 102 -7.45 12.84 12.56
N LEU A 103 -7.40 11.69 11.91
CA LEU A 103 -6.96 11.57 10.54
C LEU A 103 -8.11 11.09 9.66
N GLU A 104 -8.38 11.84 8.60
CA GLU A 104 -9.23 11.46 7.49
C GLU A 104 -8.34 11.04 6.31
N TYR A 105 -8.36 9.75 6.00
CA TYR A 105 -7.65 9.20 4.85
C TYR A 105 -8.60 9.07 3.67
N TYR A 106 -8.17 9.56 2.51
CA TYR A 106 -8.87 9.33 1.26
C TYR A 106 -7.87 8.91 0.17
N GLY A 107 -8.31 8.02 -0.70
CA GLY A 107 -7.44 7.47 -1.72
C GLY A 107 -8.21 6.90 -2.90
N THR A 108 -7.46 6.47 -3.91
CA THR A 108 -7.99 5.78 -5.08
C THR A 108 -7.26 4.46 -5.31
N ASP A 109 -7.95 3.50 -5.88
CA ASP A 109 -7.38 2.27 -6.42
C ASP A 109 -8.34 1.67 -7.47
N PRO A 110 -7.92 1.48 -8.73
CA PRO A 110 -8.79 0.96 -9.78
C PRO A 110 -8.99 -0.56 -9.72
N ASN A 111 -8.23 -1.29 -8.89
CA ASN A 111 -8.21 -2.75 -8.91
C ASN A 111 -9.54 -3.36 -8.46
N PRO A 112 -10.32 -4.02 -9.36
CA PRO A 112 -11.62 -4.57 -9.03
C PRO A 112 -11.57 -5.71 -8.00
N ALA A 113 -10.41 -6.30 -7.75
CA ALA A 113 -10.26 -7.34 -6.74
C ALA A 113 -10.57 -6.86 -5.31
N PHE A 114 -10.47 -5.54 -5.08
CA PHE A 114 -10.79 -4.92 -3.79
C PHE A 114 -12.25 -4.49 -3.66
N TYR A 115 -13.08 -4.76 -4.68
CA TYR A 115 -14.49 -4.39 -4.71
C TYR A 115 -15.32 -5.60 -5.10
N LYS A 116 -16.13 -6.12 -4.18
CA LYS A 116 -16.97 -7.30 -4.41
C LYS A 116 -18.39 -7.04 -3.90
N ASN A 117 -19.38 -7.39 -4.71
CA ASN A 117 -20.79 -7.28 -4.34
C ASN A 117 -21.20 -5.88 -3.82
N GLY A 118 -20.68 -4.83 -4.44
CA GLY A 118 -20.94 -3.45 -4.02
C GLY A 118 -20.25 -3.02 -2.73
N THR A 119 -19.37 -3.86 -2.18
CA THR A 119 -18.63 -3.56 -0.94
C THR A 119 -17.14 -3.45 -1.22
N SER A 120 -16.54 -2.37 -0.77
CA SER A 120 -15.11 -2.16 -0.80
C SER A 120 -14.42 -2.94 0.34
N VAL A 121 -13.36 -3.67 0.01
CA VAL A 121 -12.50 -4.33 1.01
C VAL A 121 -11.90 -3.29 1.98
N TYR A 122 -11.59 -2.09 1.49
CA TYR A 122 -11.08 -1.00 2.33
C TYR A 122 -12.09 -0.59 3.40
N ARG A 123 -13.38 -0.52 3.04
CA ARG A 123 -14.45 -0.25 4.01
C ARG A 123 -14.58 -1.36 5.04
N VAL A 124 -14.55 -2.61 4.60
CA VAL A 124 -14.59 -3.77 5.52
C VAL A 124 -13.42 -3.73 6.52
N ILE A 125 -12.22 -3.38 6.04
CA ILE A 125 -11.02 -3.22 6.88
C ILE A 125 -11.23 -2.09 7.89
N ALA A 126 -11.73 -0.94 7.45
CA ALA A 126 -11.98 0.21 8.34
C ALA A 126 -13.03 -0.10 9.40
N ASP A 127 -14.15 -0.68 9.01
CA ASP A 127 -15.23 -1.08 9.92
C ASP A 127 -14.75 -2.11 10.94
N TYR A 128 -13.99 -3.11 10.49
CA TYR A 128 -13.42 -4.14 11.36
C TYR A 128 -12.41 -3.57 12.35
N TYR A 129 -11.51 -2.70 11.88
CA TYR A 129 -10.53 -2.03 12.73
C TYR A 129 -11.22 -1.20 13.83
N ASN A 130 -12.19 -0.39 13.45
CA ASN A 130 -12.95 0.44 14.38
C ASN A 130 -13.73 -0.41 15.41
N LYS A 131 -14.27 -1.55 14.97
CA LYS A 131 -14.94 -2.51 15.87
C LYS A 131 -13.99 -3.11 16.90
N ILE A 132 -12.78 -3.54 16.49
CA ILE A 132 -11.78 -4.12 17.42
C ILE A 132 -11.30 -3.07 18.41
N ARG A 133 -11.11 -1.84 17.97
CA ARG A 133 -10.64 -0.76 18.84
C ARG A 133 -11.65 -0.36 19.93
N GLY A 134 -12.80 -1.00 19.97
CA GLY A 134 -13.77 -0.82 21.04
C GLY A 134 -14.95 0.08 20.68
N GLY A 135 -15.22 0.23 19.39
CA GLY A 135 -16.49 0.74 18.85
C GLY A 135 -16.89 2.17 19.16
N ALA A 136 -16.35 2.76 20.16
CA ALA A 136 -16.48 4.17 20.47
C ALA A 136 -15.33 4.56 21.36
N SER A 137 -14.52 5.46 20.92
CA SER A 137 -13.86 6.32 21.87
C SER A 137 -14.99 6.90 22.76
N LEU A 138 -14.94 6.65 24.04
CA LEU A 138 -15.83 7.33 25.00
C LEU A 138 -15.75 8.85 24.88
N PHE A 139 -14.82 9.40 24.07
CA PHE A 139 -14.44 10.79 24.01
C PHE A 139 -14.28 11.37 22.59
N GLY A 140 -14.71 10.70 21.54
CA GLY A 140 -14.59 11.34 20.24
C GLY A 140 -14.73 10.43 19.01
N GLU A 141 -14.83 11.09 17.86
CA GLU A 141 -14.91 10.45 16.56
C GLU A 141 -13.62 9.69 16.25
N THR A 142 -13.70 8.65 15.45
CA THR A 142 -12.57 7.81 15.07
C THR A 142 -11.88 8.33 13.80
N ASN A 143 -10.65 7.91 13.57
CA ASN A 143 -10.01 8.09 12.27
C ASN A 143 -10.85 7.40 11.19
N THR A 144 -10.93 8.02 10.02
CA THR A 144 -11.74 7.52 8.92
C THR A 144 -10.90 7.24 7.68
N GLY A 145 -11.41 6.39 6.79
CA GLY A 145 -10.74 6.12 5.53
C GLY A 145 -11.71 5.73 4.43
N THR A 146 -11.59 6.40 3.29
CA THR A 146 -12.38 6.14 2.10
C THR A 146 -11.45 5.91 0.92
N VAL A 147 -11.70 4.84 0.15
CA VAL A 147 -10.98 4.56 -1.09
C VAL A 147 -11.98 4.42 -2.22
N TYR A 148 -11.77 5.18 -3.28
CA TYR A 148 -12.62 5.24 -4.47
C TYR A 148 -12.10 4.29 -5.55
N GLN A 149 -13.02 3.58 -6.22
CA GLN A 149 -12.68 2.62 -7.27
C GLN A 149 -12.47 3.30 -8.61
N LEU A 150 -11.34 3.95 -8.78
CA LEU A 150 -10.94 4.57 -10.05
C LEU A 150 -9.44 4.86 -10.03
N GLY A 151 -8.88 5.20 -11.19
CA GLY A 151 -7.52 5.73 -11.28
C GLY A 151 -7.43 7.14 -10.67
N SER A 152 -6.30 7.48 -10.11
CA SER A 152 -6.09 8.80 -9.50
C SER A 152 -6.18 9.93 -10.51
N GLU A 153 -5.85 9.66 -11.75
CA GLU A 153 -5.95 10.61 -12.87
C GLU A 153 -7.40 11.00 -13.19
N ASP A 154 -8.35 10.11 -12.89
CA ASP A 154 -9.77 10.34 -13.15
C ASP A 154 -10.51 10.94 -11.92
N PHE A 155 -9.87 10.96 -10.74
CA PHE A 155 -10.49 11.41 -9.50
C PHE A 155 -10.97 12.87 -9.53
N PRO A 156 -10.24 13.82 -10.14
CA PRO A 156 -10.68 15.22 -10.25
C PRO A 156 -12.01 15.43 -10.97
N GLU A 157 -12.40 14.50 -11.84
CA GLU A 157 -13.67 14.57 -12.56
C GLU A 157 -14.87 14.12 -11.72
N THR A 158 -14.64 13.65 -10.51
CA THR A 158 -15.68 13.13 -9.62
C THR A 158 -16.25 14.21 -8.70
N PRO A 159 -17.54 14.14 -8.34
CA PRO A 159 -18.10 15.01 -7.30
C PRO A 159 -17.41 14.88 -5.93
N ALA A 160 -16.83 13.70 -5.66
CA ALA A 160 -16.12 13.43 -4.41
C ALA A 160 -14.86 14.29 -4.27
N TYR A 161 -14.16 14.57 -5.37
CA TYR A 161 -12.94 15.38 -5.38
C TYR A 161 -13.15 16.76 -4.77
N GLN A 162 -14.25 17.42 -5.09
CA GLN A 162 -14.59 18.77 -4.61
C GLN A 162 -14.65 18.87 -3.07
N GLN A 163 -14.84 17.75 -2.39
CA GLN A 163 -14.82 17.73 -0.91
C GLN A 163 -13.43 17.90 -0.33
N TYR A 164 -12.39 17.62 -1.11
CA TYR A 164 -11.00 17.56 -0.67
C TYR A 164 -10.10 18.66 -1.22
N VAL A 165 -10.50 19.33 -2.29
CA VAL A 165 -9.73 20.43 -2.90
C VAL A 165 -9.37 21.48 -1.85
N GLY A 166 -8.11 21.83 -1.76
CA GLY A 166 -7.55 22.80 -0.82
C GLY A 166 -7.59 22.38 0.65
N LYS A 167 -7.86 21.11 0.95
CA LYS A 167 -8.00 20.62 2.34
C LYS A 167 -7.02 19.50 2.71
N GLY A 168 -6.17 19.09 1.78
CA GLY A 168 -5.17 18.07 2.03
C GLY A 168 -3.99 18.62 2.85
N ASP A 169 -3.62 17.94 3.92
CA ASP A 169 -2.47 18.28 4.75
C ASP A 169 -1.23 17.48 4.37
N MET A 170 -1.42 16.32 3.76
CA MET A 170 -0.32 15.45 3.35
C MET A 170 -0.74 14.58 2.17
N VAL A 171 0.17 14.41 1.21
CA VAL A 171 0.08 13.37 0.18
C VAL A 171 1.09 12.28 0.50
N PHE A 172 0.63 11.05 0.60
CA PHE A 172 1.50 9.92 0.86
C PHE A 172 1.09 8.68 0.08
N SER A 173 1.86 8.33 -0.93
CA SER A 173 1.52 7.24 -1.84
C SER A 173 2.74 6.45 -2.30
N SER A 174 2.46 5.35 -2.97
CA SER A 174 3.40 4.53 -3.71
C SER A 174 2.77 4.23 -5.07
N PRO A 175 2.95 5.11 -6.06
CA PRO A 175 2.33 4.94 -7.36
C PRO A 175 2.92 3.72 -8.09
N PRO A 176 2.18 3.09 -9.00
CA PRO A 176 2.69 1.98 -9.79
C PRO A 176 3.89 2.40 -10.63
N TYR A 177 4.82 1.49 -10.84
CA TYR A 177 6.06 1.76 -11.61
C TYR A 177 5.88 1.37 -13.09
N PHE A 178 4.96 2.02 -13.78
CA PHE A 178 4.57 1.74 -15.16
C PHE A 178 4.27 0.23 -15.35
N ASN A 179 5.06 -0.49 -16.15
CA ASN A 179 4.89 -1.91 -16.46
C ASN A 179 5.80 -2.85 -15.65
N ARG A 180 6.45 -2.35 -14.59
CA ARG A 180 7.35 -3.17 -13.76
C ARG A 180 6.61 -4.14 -12.85
N GLU A 181 5.36 -3.82 -12.53
CA GLU A 181 4.53 -4.60 -11.63
C GLU A 181 3.12 -4.73 -12.24
N ALA A 182 2.65 -5.96 -12.39
CA ALA A 182 1.30 -6.26 -12.83
C ALA A 182 0.45 -6.61 -11.61
N TYR A 183 -0.39 -5.69 -11.17
CA TYR A 183 -1.25 -5.89 -9.99
C TYR A 183 -2.57 -6.59 -10.34
N SER A 184 -3.02 -6.47 -11.57
CA SER A 184 -4.25 -7.12 -12.06
C SER A 184 -4.26 -7.18 -13.58
N GLU A 185 -5.11 -8.04 -14.14
CA GLU A 185 -5.36 -8.12 -15.59
C GLU A 185 -6.43 -7.13 -16.07
N ASP A 186 -6.95 -6.29 -15.18
CA ASP A 186 -7.99 -5.33 -15.50
C ASP A 186 -7.50 -4.20 -16.41
N ALA A 187 -8.37 -3.76 -17.32
CA ALA A 187 -8.06 -2.70 -18.29
C ALA A 187 -7.82 -1.33 -17.65
N ASN A 188 -8.35 -1.10 -16.44
CA ASN A 188 -8.19 0.15 -15.70
C ASN A 188 -6.82 0.29 -15.02
N GLN A 189 -5.95 -0.73 -15.12
CA GLN A 189 -4.57 -0.60 -14.66
C GLN A 189 -3.85 0.47 -15.49
N SER A 190 -3.13 1.37 -14.83
CA SER A 190 -2.51 2.52 -15.49
C SER A 190 -1.61 2.14 -16.67
N TYR A 191 -0.83 1.06 -16.57
CA TYR A 191 0.04 0.60 -17.66
C TYR A 191 -0.73 -0.03 -18.83
N LYS A 192 -1.96 -0.50 -18.61
CA LYS A 192 -2.84 -1.00 -19.68
C LYS A 192 -3.63 0.12 -20.34
N LYS A 193 -4.09 1.08 -19.53
CA LYS A 193 -4.78 2.29 -20.00
C LYS A 193 -3.83 3.17 -20.82
N PHE A 194 -2.59 3.31 -20.37
CA PHE A 194 -1.54 4.10 -21.03
C PHE A 194 -0.40 3.19 -21.50
N THR A 195 -0.45 2.81 -22.77
CA THR A 195 0.36 1.72 -23.34
C THR A 195 1.84 2.05 -23.58
N SER A 196 2.24 3.32 -23.53
CA SER A 196 3.64 3.75 -23.60
C SER A 196 4.06 4.48 -22.34
N TYR A 197 5.36 4.47 -22.04
CA TYR A 197 5.90 5.19 -20.89
C TYR A 197 5.60 6.71 -20.94
N ASP A 198 5.68 7.31 -22.13
CA ASP A 198 5.41 8.75 -22.27
C ASP A 198 3.94 9.07 -22.01
N LEU A 199 3.00 8.28 -22.53
CA LEU A 199 1.59 8.43 -22.24
C LEU A 199 1.30 8.22 -20.75
N TRP A 200 1.87 7.18 -20.15
CA TRP A 200 1.72 6.90 -18.73
C TRP A 200 2.28 8.05 -17.87
N ARG A 201 3.49 8.57 -18.22
CA ARG A 201 4.08 9.70 -17.52
C ARG A 201 3.20 10.96 -17.62
N ASP A 202 2.69 11.26 -18.79
CA ASP A 202 2.03 12.54 -19.06
C ASP A 202 0.53 12.53 -18.72
N GLN A 203 -0.16 11.39 -18.89
CA GLN A 203 -1.61 11.29 -18.68
C GLN A 203 -2.00 10.62 -17.35
N PHE A 204 -1.09 9.91 -16.71
CA PHE A 204 -1.32 9.34 -15.37
C PHE A 204 -0.47 10.04 -14.31
N LEU A 205 0.86 9.89 -14.39
CA LEU A 205 1.72 10.34 -13.30
C LEU A 205 1.70 11.85 -13.13
N ARG A 206 1.87 12.61 -14.23
CA ARG A 206 1.84 14.07 -14.19
C ARG A 206 0.48 14.60 -13.70
N VAL A 207 -0.61 14.07 -14.24
CA VAL A 207 -1.97 14.46 -13.84
C VAL A 207 -2.19 14.18 -12.36
N THR A 208 -1.87 12.96 -11.90
CA THR A 208 -1.96 12.61 -10.47
C THR A 208 -1.13 13.55 -9.60
N LEU A 209 0.13 13.85 -9.97
CA LEU A 209 0.97 14.76 -9.20
C LEU A 209 0.45 16.20 -9.22
N GLN A 210 -0.08 16.68 -10.33
CA GLN A 210 -0.65 18.02 -10.43
C GLN A 210 -1.79 18.20 -9.43
N HIS A 211 -2.69 17.24 -9.32
CA HIS A 211 -3.81 17.28 -8.36
C HIS A 211 -3.40 17.05 -6.89
N THR A 212 -2.14 16.82 -6.62
CA THR A 212 -1.64 16.81 -5.23
C THR A 212 -1.40 18.23 -4.69
N PHE A 213 -1.40 19.22 -5.56
CA PHE A 213 -1.16 20.63 -5.20
C PHE A 213 -2.44 21.48 -5.23
N ASP A 214 -3.56 20.90 -5.67
CA ASP A 214 -4.89 21.53 -5.64
C ASP A 214 -5.55 21.35 -4.26
#